data_abe19f836fce41032ee765c265a8ba9c
#
_entry.id   abe19f836fce41032ee765c265a8ba9c
#
_cell.length_a   1.000
_cell.length_b   1.000
_cell.length_c   1.000
_cell.angle_alpha   90.00
_cell.angle_beta   90.00
_cell.angle_gamma   90.00
#
_symmetry.space_group_name_H-M   'P 1'
#
loop_
_entity.id
_entity.type
_entity.pdbx_description
1 polymer ?
#
loop_
_entity_poly.entity_id
_entity_poly.type
_entity_poly.pdbx_seq_one_letter_code
_entity_poly.pdbx_strand_id
1 'polypeptide(L)'
;FSSGFSETDTEEGRALERQLIDKLEAANFHLIGPNCMGLYNPSAGIRQNEDQYLGESGPVGFISQSGSVAIGFSMESHYQGIFINKSVSFGYGIVLDSSDFLEYFGRDPGIKAIGMYLEGIKNGGRFMSVLRDVASRKPVVIWRGGRTEAGGRAIASHTGSLASSRNTWDSAIRQCGAIQVSSVEELIDTLKALLFLPPVRGNRVAIAGGPGGQRCERP
;
A
#
# COMPACT_ATOMS: atom_id res chain seq x y z
N PHE A 1 -15.63 6.79 -5.47
CA PHE A 1 -15.19 8.19 -5.44
C PHE A 1 -15.97 9.08 -4.44
N SER A 2 -17.04 8.58 -3.81
CA SER A 2 -17.90 9.38 -2.91
C SER A 2 -17.35 9.38 -1.48
N SER A 3 -17.63 10.47 -0.75
CA SER A 3 -17.39 10.67 0.69
C SER A 3 -18.70 11.13 1.35
N GLY A 4 -18.72 11.33 2.66
CA GLY A 4 -19.90 11.73 3.42
C GLY A 4 -20.49 10.60 4.24
N PHE A 5 -19.67 9.60 4.60
CA PHE A 5 -20.02 8.46 5.43
C PHE A 5 -19.56 8.67 6.88
N SER A 6 -19.15 7.60 7.57
CA SER A 6 -18.77 7.66 9.00
C SER A 6 -17.60 8.62 9.31
N GLU A 7 -16.78 8.97 8.32
CA GLU A 7 -15.68 9.93 8.47
C GLU A 7 -16.14 11.36 8.77
N THR A 8 -17.41 11.68 8.50
CA THR A 8 -17.98 13.00 8.84
C THR A 8 -18.24 13.16 10.33
N ASP A 9 -18.15 12.06 11.10
CA ASP A 9 -18.49 11.97 12.52
C ASP A 9 -19.92 12.45 12.84
N THR A 10 -20.83 12.37 11.87
CA THR A 10 -22.26 12.70 12.01
C THR A 10 -23.09 11.43 12.07
N GLU A 11 -24.28 11.50 12.70
CA GLU A 11 -25.22 10.37 12.71
C GLU A 11 -25.75 10.06 11.31
N GLU A 12 -25.91 11.08 10.47
CA GLU A 12 -26.33 10.91 9.08
C GLU A 12 -25.29 10.11 8.27
N GLY A 13 -23.99 10.47 8.39
CA GLY A 13 -22.91 9.75 7.73
C GLY A 13 -22.82 8.29 8.18
N ARG A 14 -22.94 8.04 9.48
CA ARG A 14 -23.01 6.67 10.03
C ARG A 14 -24.22 5.89 9.54
N ALA A 15 -25.37 6.55 9.42
CA ALA A 15 -26.59 5.91 8.90
C ALA A 15 -26.47 5.56 7.41
N LEU A 16 -25.90 6.44 6.61
CA LEU A 16 -25.63 6.18 5.18
C LEU A 16 -24.67 5.00 4.98
N GLU A 17 -23.61 4.93 5.79
CA GLU A 17 -22.66 3.81 5.73
C GLU A 17 -23.34 2.48 6.09
N ARG A 18 -24.14 2.43 7.17
CA ARG A 18 -24.91 1.23 7.51
C ARG A 18 -25.86 0.80 6.37
N GLN A 19 -26.62 1.73 5.80
CA GLN A 19 -27.52 1.44 4.68
C GLN A 19 -26.77 0.91 3.44
N LEU A 20 -25.57 1.43 3.17
CA LEU A 20 -24.74 0.96 2.08
C LEU A 20 -24.28 -0.49 2.33
N ILE A 21 -23.78 -0.78 3.53
CA ILE A 21 -23.34 -2.13 3.93
C ILE A 21 -24.50 -3.13 3.82
N ASP A 22 -25.67 -2.81 4.40
CA ASP A 22 -26.84 -3.68 4.35
C ASP A 22 -27.27 -4.03 2.89
N LYS A 23 -27.24 -3.05 1.99
CA LYS A 23 -27.55 -3.26 0.58
C LYS A 23 -26.53 -4.12 -0.14
N LEU A 24 -25.25 -3.95 0.18
CA LEU A 24 -24.17 -4.74 -0.43
C LEU A 24 -24.21 -6.19 0.03
N GLU A 25 -24.49 -6.43 1.31
CA GLU A 25 -24.67 -7.76 1.87
C GLU A 25 -25.88 -8.47 1.26
N ALA A 26 -27.01 -7.79 1.18
CA ALA A 26 -28.24 -8.32 0.57
C ALA A 26 -28.07 -8.67 -0.93
N ALA A 27 -27.25 -7.91 -1.65
CA ALA A 27 -26.97 -8.11 -3.06
C ALA A 27 -25.78 -9.03 -3.34
N ASN A 28 -25.07 -9.50 -2.31
CA ASN A 28 -23.80 -10.25 -2.42
C ASN A 28 -22.78 -9.50 -3.32
N PHE A 29 -22.59 -8.23 -3.10
CA PHE A 29 -21.78 -7.34 -3.92
C PHE A 29 -20.53 -6.87 -3.19
N HIS A 30 -19.40 -6.87 -3.88
CA HIS A 30 -18.14 -6.35 -3.32
C HIS A 30 -17.98 -4.87 -3.62
N LEU A 31 -17.55 -4.09 -2.60
CA LEU A 31 -17.29 -2.66 -2.73
C LEU A 31 -15.82 -2.37 -2.48
N ILE A 32 -15.24 -1.57 -3.35
CA ILE A 32 -13.94 -0.91 -3.14
C ILE A 32 -14.21 0.55 -2.74
N GLY A 33 -13.74 0.95 -1.58
CA GLY A 33 -13.98 2.30 -1.07
C GLY A 33 -14.91 2.36 0.15
N PRO A 34 -15.61 3.47 0.37
CA PRO A 34 -15.64 4.72 -0.42
C PRO A 34 -14.37 5.57 -0.30
N ASN A 35 -14.43 6.80 -0.81
CA ASN A 35 -13.33 7.76 -0.83
C ASN A 35 -12.01 7.18 -1.38
N CYS A 36 -12.09 6.65 -2.61
CA CYS A 36 -10.96 5.99 -3.27
C CYS A 36 -10.93 6.31 -4.77
N MET A 37 -9.80 6.03 -5.41
CA MET A 37 -9.64 6.13 -6.87
C MET A 37 -9.90 4.79 -7.58
N GLY A 38 -10.14 3.71 -6.82
CA GLY A 38 -10.47 2.40 -7.38
C GLY A 38 -9.25 1.69 -7.99
N LEU A 39 -9.42 1.16 -9.19
CA LEU A 39 -8.48 0.24 -9.81
C LEU A 39 -7.59 0.89 -10.86
N TYR A 40 -6.34 0.42 -10.95
CA TYR A 40 -5.43 0.63 -12.06
C TYR A 40 -4.90 -0.73 -12.54
N ASN A 41 -5.03 -0.99 -13.84
CA ASN A 41 -4.48 -2.18 -14.50
C ASN A 41 -4.09 -1.79 -15.93
N PRO A 42 -2.78 -1.60 -16.21
CA PRO A 42 -2.32 -1.10 -17.50
C PRO A 42 -2.66 -2.02 -18.67
N SER A 43 -2.55 -3.33 -18.51
CA SER A 43 -2.84 -4.29 -19.58
C SER A 43 -4.35 -4.45 -19.87
N ALA A 44 -5.20 -4.15 -18.89
CA ALA A 44 -6.66 -4.13 -19.08
C ALA A 44 -7.19 -2.77 -19.57
N GLY A 45 -6.31 -1.76 -19.74
CA GLY A 45 -6.72 -0.42 -20.14
C GLY A 45 -7.45 0.36 -19.04
N ILE A 46 -7.33 -0.06 -17.76
CA ILE A 46 -7.98 0.60 -16.62
C ILE A 46 -6.98 1.54 -15.97
N ARG A 47 -7.33 2.82 -15.86
CA ARG A 47 -6.51 3.85 -15.20
C ARG A 47 -7.34 4.75 -14.32
N GLN A 48 -6.71 5.32 -13.31
CA GLN A 48 -7.29 6.25 -12.33
C GLN A 48 -7.08 7.71 -12.77
N ASN A 49 -6.05 7.95 -13.58
CA ASN A 49 -5.66 9.26 -14.10
C ASN A 49 -5.15 9.11 -15.55
N GLU A 50 -5.37 10.15 -16.37
CA GLU A 50 -5.03 10.13 -17.79
C GLU A 50 -3.53 10.01 -18.10
N ASP A 51 -2.68 10.46 -17.18
CA ASP A 51 -1.22 10.41 -17.31
C ASP A 51 -0.61 9.05 -16.91
N GLN A 52 -1.40 8.13 -16.36
CA GLN A 52 -0.90 6.81 -16.02
C GLN A 52 -0.66 5.97 -17.28
N TYR A 53 0.47 5.26 -17.28
CA TYR A 53 0.85 4.35 -18.35
C TYR A 53 -0.22 3.29 -18.62
N LEU A 54 -0.49 3.03 -19.89
CA LEU A 54 -1.26 1.88 -20.37
C LEU A 54 -0.39 1.02 -21.27
N GLY A 55 -0.51 -0.29 -21.18
CA GLY A 55 0.29 -1.25 -21.94
C GLY A 55 0.56 -2.52 -21.15
N GLU A 56 1.77 -3.04 -21.24
CA GLU A 56 2.12 -4.28 -20.54
C GLU A 56 2.13 -4.13 -19.02
N SER A 57 1.57 -5.14 -18.35
CA SER A 57 1.63 -5.23 -16.90
C SER A 57 3.01 -5.69 -16.42
N GLY A 58 3.53 -5.02 -15.39
CA GLY A 58 4.78 -5.41 -14.75
C GLY A 58 4.59 -6.36 -13.56
N PRO A 59 5.65 -6.56 -12.75
CA PRO A 59 5.64 -7.52 -11.65
C PRO A 59 5.18 -6.94 -10.29
N VAL A 60 4.83 -5.66 -10.20
CA VAL A 60 4.51 -5.01 -8.93
C VAL A 60 3.01 -4.85 -8.72
N GLY A 61 2.49 -5.37 -7.62
CA GLY A 61 1.18 -5.01 -7.09
C GLY A 61 1.27 -3.84 -6.12
N PHE A 62 0.33 -2.87 -6.19
CA PHE A 62 0.30 -1.75 -5.25
C PHE A 62 -1.06 -1.58 -4.59
N ILE A 63 -1.07 -1.51 -3.25
CA ILE A 63 -2.27 -1.40 -2.42
C ILE A 63 -2.19 -0.09 -1.63
N SER A 64 -3.15 0.81 -1.79
CA SER A 64 -3.12 2.13 -1.17
C SER A 64 -4.43 2.52 -0.52
N GLN A 65 -4.37 3.03 0.72
CA GLN A 65 -5.50 3.72 1.32
C GLN A 65 -5.76 5.09 0.70
N SER A 66 -4.73 5.75 0.15
CA SER A 66 -4.83 7.06 -0.49
C SER A 66 -4.90 6.96 -2.00
N GLY A 67 -5.85 7.67 -2.60
CA GLY A 67 -5.99 7.76 -4.08
C GLY A 67 -4.83 8.51 -4.72
N SER A 68 -4.44 9.65 -4.18
CA SER A 68 -3.33 10.45 -4.69
C SER A 68 -1.99 9.72 -4.61
N VAL A 69 -1.76 8.97 -3.52
CA VAL A 69 -0.57 8.13 -3.38
C VAL A 69 -0.57 7.00 -4.40
N ALA A 70 -1.73 6.36 -4.67
CA ALA A 70 -1.82 5.31 -5.69
C ALA A 70 -1.45 5.83 -7.09
N ILE A 71 -1.97 6.98 -7.47
CA ILE A 71 -1.67 7.63 -8.74
C ILE A 71 -0.19 8.05 -8.80
N GLY A 72 0.29 8.81 -7.80
CA GLY A 72 1.66 9.30 -7.75
C GLY A 72 2.70 8.17 -7.77
N PHE A 73 2.49 7.11 -6.98
CA PHE A 73 3.36 5.95 -6.98
C PHE A 73 3.42 5.26 -8.35
N SER A 74 2.27 5.07 -9.01
CA SER A 74 2.24 4.38 -10.31
C SER A 74 2.94 5.18 -11.40
N MET A 75 2.83 6.51 -11.38
CA MET A 75 3.52 7.38 -12.33
C MET A 75 5.03 7.43 -12.05
N GLU A 76 5.42 7.69 -10.80
CA GLU A 76 6.82 7.79 -10.40
C GLU A 76 7.56 6.47 -10.60
N SER A 77 6.97 5.33 -10.22
CA SER A 77 7.56 4.02 -10.43
C SER A 77 7.79 3.70 -11.91
N HIS A 78 6.85 4.10 -12.78
CA HIS A 78 6.99 3.93 -14.22
C HIS A 78 8.19 4.72 -14.78
N TYR A 79 8.35 6.00 -14.41
CA TYR A 79 9.51 6.81 -14.80
C TYR A 79 10.83 6.21 -14.32
N GLN A 80 10.82 5.48 -13.22
CA GLN A 80 11.98 4.81 -12.67
C GLN A 80 12.17 3.34 -13.17
N GLY A 81 11.38 2.90 -14.14
CA GLY A 81 11.49 1.59 -14.78
C GLY A 81 10.84 0.45 -14.02
N ILE A 82 9.96 0.75 -13.04
CA ILE A 82 9.11 -0.23 -12.39
C ILE A 82 7.72 -0.19 -12.99
N PHE A 83 7.28 -1.32 -13.53
CA PHE A 83 5.96 -1.45 -14.10
C PHE A 83 4.99 -2.11 -13.11
N ILE A 84 3.81 -1.53 -13.00
CA ILE A 84 2.74 -2.02 -12.15
C ILE A 84 2.01 -3.17 -12.84
N ASN A 85 1.67 -4.22 -12.09
CA ASN A 85 0.77 -5.27 -12.54
C ASN A 85 -0.68 -4.78 -12.42
N LYS A 86 -1.05 -4.45 -11.23
CA LYS A 86 -2.30 -3.79 -10.86
C LYS A 86 -2.13 -3.00 -9.58
N SER A 87 -2.92 -1.96 -9.43
CA SER A 87 -3.00 -1.18 -8.21
C SER A 87 -4.45 -1.04 -7.76
N VAL A 88 -4.66 -0.97 -6.47
CA VAL A 88 -5.95 -0.64 -5.87
C VAL A 88 -5.79 0.51 -4.88
N SER A 89 -6.60 1.56 -5.09
CA SER A 89 -6.86 2.56 -4.06
C SER A 89 -8.19 2.20 -3.41
N PHE A 90 -8.20 1.92 -2.10
CA PHE A 90 -9.40 1.40 -1.43
C PHE A 90 -10.02 2.36 -0.39
N GLY A 91 -9.38 3.50 -0.11
CA GLY A 91 -9.94 4.53 0.77
C GLY A 91 -10.31 4.00 2.16
N TYR A 92 -11.57 4.15 2.55
CA TYR A 92 -12.03 3.71 3.87
C TYR A 92 -12.18 2.19 4.01
N GLY A 93 -12.29 1.45 2.91
CA GLY A 93 -12.33 -0.01 2.91
C GLY A 93 -13.44 -0.59 3.78
N ILE A 94 -14.68 -0.12 3.62
CA ILE A 94 -15.78 -0.53 4.50
C ILE A 94 -16.20 -1.99 4.33
N VAL A 95 -16.00 -2.57 3.14
CA VAL A 95 -16.25 -3.99 2.85
C VAL A 95 -14.94 -4.71 2.59
N LEU A 96 -14.20 -4.32 1.54
CA LEU A 96 -12.89 -4.87 1.23
C LEU A 96 -11.80 -3.96 1.79
N ASP A 97 -10.87 -4.50 2.56
CA ASP A 97 -9.80 -3.76 3.22
C ASP A 97 -8.38 -4.20 2.75
N SER A 98 -7.37 -3.66 3.41
CA SER A 98 -5.97 -3.99 3.12
C SER A 98 -5.64 -5.47 3.17
N SER A 99 -6.33 -6.24 4.03
CA SER A 99 -6.11 -7.69 4.18
C SER A 99 -6.64 -8.46 2.98
N ASP A 100 -7.81 -8.08 2.46
CA ASP A 100 -8.42 -8.72 1.29
C ASP A 100 -7.56 -8.53 0.04
N PHE A 101 -7.12 -7.30 -0.20
CA PHE A 101 -6.26 -7.00 -1.35
C PHE A 101 -4.88 -7.64 -1.23
N LEU A 102 -4.31 -7.68 -0.03
CA LEU A 102 -3.02 -8.32 0.20
C LEU A 102 -3.10 -9.83 -0.05
N GLU A 103 -4.17 -10.49 0.42
CA GLU A 103 -4.42 -11.90 0.17
C GLU A 103 -4.60 -12.18 -1.34
N TYR A 104 -5.39 -11.37 -2.03
CA TYR A 104 -5.61 -11.49 -3.47
C TYR A 104 -4.31 -11.30 -4.27
N PHE A 105 -3.52 -10.26 -3.98
CA PHE A 105 -2.24 -10.02 -4.64
C PHE A 105 -1.20 -11.09 -4.29
N GLY A 106 -1.26 -11.61 -3.07
CA GLY A 106 -0.40 -12.71 -2.63
C GLY A 106 -0.57 -13.99 -3.46
N ARG A 107 -1.78 -14.23 -3.95
CA ARG A 107 -2.11 -15.41 -4.79
C ARG A 107 -1.83 -15.20 -6.27
N ASP A 108 -1.72 -13.97 -6.74
CA ASP A 108 -1.53 -13.67 -8.16
C ASP A 108 -0.10 -14.01 -8.64
N PRO A 109 0.09 -14.97 -9.56
CA PRO A 109 1.42 -15.36 -10.03
C PRO A 109 2.13 -14.27 -10.86
N GLY A 110 1.39 -13.31 -11.41
CA GLY A 110 1.91 -12.17 -12.15
C GLY A 110 2.56 -11.11 -11.24
N ILE A 111 2.20 -11.11 -9.94
CA ILE A 111 2.78 -10.18 -8.97
C ILE A 111 3.97 -10.84 -8.28
N LYS A 112 5.16 -10.22 -8.37
CA LYS A 112 6.39 -10.71 -7.76
C LYS A 112 6.78 -9.96 -6.49
N ALA A 113 6.35 -8.70 -6.36
CA ALA A 113 6.54 -7.87 -5.18
C ALA A 113 5.30 -7.01 -4.94
N ILE A 114 5.00 -6.72 -3.67
CA ILE A 114 3.83 -5.94 -3.27
C ILE A 114 4.31 -4.69 -2.52
N GLY A 115 3.94 -3.51 -3.02
CA GLY A 115 4.03 -2.25 -2.30
C GLY A 115 2.71 -1.91 -1.62
N MET A 116 2.77 -1.34 -0.43
CA MET A 116 1.57 -0.89 0.29
C MET A 116 1.76 0.51 0.86
N TYR A 117 0.73 1.34 0.78
CA TYR A 117 0.58 2.56 1.57
C TYR A 117 -0.62 2.43 2.50
N LEU A 118 -0.38 2.51 3.80
CA LEU A 118 -1.42 2.30 4.81
C LEU A 118 -1.43 3.44 5.82
N GLU A 119 -2.61 3.95 6.13
CA GLU A 119 -2.87 4.96 7.16
C GLU A 119 -3.34 4.31 8.46
N GLY A 120 -4.04 3.18 8.36
CA GLY A 120 -4.51 2.39 9.50
C GLY A 120 -4.93 0.99 9.09
N ILE A 121 -5.19 0.14 10.08
CA ILE A 121 -5.65 -1.24 9.89
C ILE A 121 -6.89 -1.46 10.76
N LYS A 122 -7.98 -1.95 10.16
CA LYS A 122 -9.23 -2.24 10.86
C LYS A 122 -9.12 -3.47 11.75
N ASN A 123 -8.67 -4.58 11.18
CA ASN A 123 -8.49 -5.85 11.90
C ASN A 123 -7.01 -6.24 11.92
N GLY A 124 -6.31 -5.84 12.99
CA GLY A 124 -4.89 -6.09 13.14
C GLY A 124 -4.53 -7.59 13.16
N GLY A 125 -5.34 -8.42 13.80
CA GLY A 125 -5.10 -9.86 13.88
C GLY A 125 -5.16 -10.54 12.51
N ARG A 126 -6.20 -10.25 11.73
CA ARG A 126 -6.36 -10.76 10.36
C ARG A 126 -5.23 -10.25 9.47
N PHE A 127 -4.96 -8.96 9.49
CA PHE A 127 -3.90 -8.35 8.69
C PHE A 127 -2.54 -9.00 8.94
N MET A 128 -2.16 -9.17 10.21
CA MET A 128 -0.89 -9.80 10.59
C MET A 128 -0.79 -11.26 10.13
N SER A 129 -1.89 -12.00 10.18
CA SER A 129 -1.95 -13.39 9.70
C SER A 129 -1.72 -13.45 8.19
N VAL A 130 -2.46 -12.63 7.43
CA VAL A 130 -2.33 -12.54 5.96
C VAL A 130 -0.95 -12.02 5.56
N LEU A 131 -0.45 -10.98 6.24
CA LEU A 131 0.86 -10.41 5.95
C LEU A 131 1.98 -11.44 6.13
N ARG A 132 1.95 -12.22 7.21
CA ARG A 132 2.95 -13.27 7.47
C ARG A 132 2.91 -14.36 6.40
N ASP A 133 1.72 -14.79 6.01
CA ASP A 133 1.55 -15.78 4.93
C ASP A 133 2.08 -15.24 3.60
N VAL A 134 1.70 -14.04 3.20
CA VAL A 134 2.13 -13.45 1.92
C VAL A 134 3.62 -13.13 1.92
N ALA A 135 4.14 -12.51 3.00
CA ALA A 135 5.55 -12.13 3.11
C ALA A 135 6.50 -13.34 3.12
N SER A 136 6.03 -14.52 3.50
CA SER A 136 6.81 -15.77 3.40
C SER A 136 7.05 -16.23 1.95
N ARG A 137 6.27 -15.73 0.99
CA ARG A 137 6.29 -16.15 -0.42
C ARG A 137 6.68 -15.04 -1.39
N LYS A 138 6.36 -13.81 -1.06
CA LYS A 138 6.60 -12.61 -1.88
C LYS A 138 7.06 -11.47 -1.00
N PRO A 139 8.04 -10.66 -1.40
CA PRO A 139 8.40 -9.47 -0.66
C PRO A 139 7.22 -8.49 -0.60
N VAL A 140 6.95 -8.00 0.62
CA VAL A 140 5.94 -6.97 0.90
C VAL A 140 6.65 -5.78 1.51
N VAL A 141 6.52 -4.61 0.88
CA VAL A 141 7.12 -3.34 1.31
C VAL A 141 6.00 -2.39 1.72
N ILE A 142 6.06 -1.89 2.96
CA ILE A 142 4.97 -1.09 3.54
C ILE A 142 5.49 0.30 3.91
N TRP A 143 4.87 1.31 3.30
CA TRP A 143 4.98 2.69 3.72
C TRP A 143 3.76 3.06 4.57
N ARG A 144 4.00 3.38 5.84
CA ARG A 144 2.95 3.85 6.74
C ARG A 144 2.85 5.37 6.69
N GLY A 145 1.65 5.89 6.43
CA GLY A 145 1.31 7.29 6.60
C GLY A 145 1.26 7.71 8.09
N GLY A 146 1.32 9.03 8.35
CA GLY A 146 1.13 9.59 9.70
C GLY A 146 2.22 9.23 10.72
N ARG A 147 3.46 9.11 10.30
CA ARG A 147 4.59 8.76 11.19
C ARG A 147 4.96 9.85 12.19
N THR A 148 4.58 11.11 11.93
CA THR A 148 4.74 12.24 12.87
C THR A 148 3.45 12.45 13.65
N GLU A 149 3.52 13.13 14.81
CA GLU A 149 2.30 13.48 15.57
C GLU A 149 1.33 14.33 14.74
N ALA A 150 1.85 15.29 13.97
CA ALA A 150 1.03 16.12 13.08
C ALA A 150 0.40 15.30 11.95
N GLY A 151 1.18 14.40 11.32
CA GLY A 151 0.68 13.47 10.30
C GLY A 151 -0.34 12.48 10.87
N GLY A 152 -0.11 11.98 12.09
CA GLY A 152 -1.07 11.10 12.80
C GLY A 152 -2.40 11.80 13.09
N ARG A 153 -2.38 13.08 13.51
CA ARG A 153 -3.60 13.88 13.68
C ARG A 153 -4.31 14.13 12.35
N ALA A 154 -3.57 14.42 11.29
CA ALA A 154 -4.15 14.60 9.95
C ALA A 154 -4.84 13.33 9.46
N ILE A 155 -4.22 12.17 9.62
CA ILE A 155 -4.81 10.87 9.26
C ILE A 155 -6.01 10.53 10.13
N ALA A 156 -5.95 10.73 11.45
CA ALA A 156 -7.09 10.46 12.35
C ALA A 156 -8.32 11.29 11.96
N SER A 157 -8.12 12.55 11.55
CA SER A 157 -9.20 13.41 11.05
C SER A 157 -9.69 13.02 9.65
N HIS A 158 -8.86 12.36 8.84
CA HIS A 158 -9.18 12.00 7.45
C HIS A 158 -9.83 10.60 7.34
N THR A 159 -9.40 9.64 8.16
CA THR A 159 -9.83 8.23 8.03
C THR A 159 -10.57 7.68 9.25
N GLY A 160 -10.69 8.46 10.34
CA GLY A 160 -11.32 8.00 11.58
C GLY A 160 -10.62 6.82 12.28
N SER A 161 -9.43 6.41 11.80
CA SER A 161 -8.71 5.27 12.36
C SER A 161 -7.81 5.68 13.53
N LEU A 162 -7.88 4.91 14.64
CA LEU A 162 -6.95 5.06 15.76
C LEU A 162 -5.54 4.67 15.33
N ALA A 163 -4.62 5.63 15.38
CA ALA A 163 -3.20 5.38 15.15
C ALA A 163 -2.65 4.49 16.28
N SER A 164 -2.37 3.22 15.98
CA SER A 164 -1.57 2.38 16.89
C SER A 164 -0.21 3.00 17.15
N SER A 165 0.39 2.74 18.34
CA SER A 165 1.70 3.28 18.64
C SER A 165 2.72 2.87 17.57
N ARG A 166 3.66 3.77 17.25
CA ARG A 166 4.71 3.52 16.25
C ARG A 166 5.49 2.24 16.54
N ASN A 167 5.89 2.04 17.79
CA ASN A 167 6.68 0.89 18.21
C ASN A 167 5.93 -0.43 18.04
N THR A 168 4.62 -0.45 18.33
CA THR A 168 3.77 -1.64 18.13
C THR A 168 3.68 -1.98 16.65
N TRP A 169 3.46 -0.99 15.79
CA TRP A 169 3.40 -1.18 14.35
C TRP A 169 4.71 -1.71 13.78
N ASP A 170 5.83 -1.03 14.08
CA ASP A 170 7.16 -1.37 13.55
C ASP A 170 7.57 -2.79 13.96
N SER A 171 7.27 -3.17 15.21
CA SER A 171 7.53 -4.52 15.71
C SER A 171 6.67 -5.57 15.00
N ALA A 172 5.39 -5.27 14.81
CA ALA A 172 4.43 -6.16 14.18
C ALA A 172 4.79 -6.45 12.70
N ILE A 173 5.08 -5.41 11.92
CA ILE A 173 5.48 -5.54 10.51
C ILE A 173 6.76 -6.37 10.38
N ARG A 174 7.76 -6.09 11.22
CA ARG A 174 9.03 -6.81 11.24
C ARG A 174 8.86 -8.30 11.58
N GLN A 175 8.01 -8.62 12.55
CA GLN A 175 7.69 -10.01 12.93
C GLN A 175 7.00 -10.78 11.80
N CYS A 176 6.34 -10.12 10.88
CA CYS A 176 5.74 -10.75 9.71
C CYS A 176 6.70 -10.93 8.53
N GLY A 177 7.93 -10.43 8.63
CA GLY A 177 8.91 -10.51 7.55
C GLY A 177 8.70 -9.48 6.43
N ALA A 178 7.84 -8.48 6.65
CA ALA A 178 7.66 -7.38 5.71
C ALA A 178 8.70 -6.27 5.94
N ILE A 179 8.97 -5.51 4.89
CA ILE A 179 9.93 -4.40 4.89
C ILE A 179 9.17 -3.10 5.09
N GLN A 180 9.61 -2.30 6.06
CA GLN A 180 9.02 -0.99 6.31
C GLN A 180 9.91 0.10 5.75
N VAL A 181 9.27 1.08 5.09
CA VAL A 181 9.91 2.24 4.49
C VAL A 181 9.24 3.54 4.96
N SER A 182 9.89 4.68 4.70
CA SER A 182 9.49 5.98 5.24
C SER A 182 9.00 6.99 4.20
N SER A 183 9.22 6.70 2.94
CA SER A 183 8.80 7.57 1.83
C SER A 183 8.47 6.78 0.56
N VAL A 184 7.92 7.46 -0.44
CA VAL A 184 7.65 6.87 -1.76
C VAL A 184 8.94 6.52 -2.49
N GLU A 185 9.97 7.34 -2.35
CA GLU A 185 11.30 7.10 -2.95
C GLU A 185 11.93 5.83 -2.38
N GLU A 186 11.92 5.70 -1.04
CA GLU A 186 12.43 4.50 -0.37
C GLU A 186 11.63 3.24 -0.75
N LEU A 187 10.30 3.39 -0.94
CA LEU A 187 9.45 2.31 -1.43
C LEU A 187 9.86 1.84 -2.82
N ILE A 188 10.06 2.79 -3.74
CA ILE A 188 10.46 2.50 -5.12
C ILE A 188 11.85 1.87 -5.16
N ASP A 189 12.83 2.46 -4.46
CA ASP A 189 14.20 1.95 -4.42
C ASP A 189 14.28 0.54 -3.83
N THR A 190 13.49 0.27 -2.77
CA THR A 190 13.40 -1.06 -2.17
C THR A 190 12.80 -2.07 -3.15
N LEU A 191 11.73 -1.71 -3.85
CA LEU A 191 11.11 -2.58 -4.86
C LEU A 191 12.08 -2.85 -6.03
N LYS A 192 12.85 -1.83 -6.48
CA LYS A 192 13.90 -2.00 -7.49
C LYS A 192 14.96 -2.99 -7.03
N ALA A 193 15.45 -2.83 -5.82
CA ALA A 193 16.44 -3.73 -5.25
C ALA A 193 15.94 -5.18 -5.21
N LEU A 194 14.69 -5.39 -4.76
CA LEU A 194 14.08 -6.71 -4.66
C LEU A 194 13.81 -7.38 -6.01
N LEU A 195 13.55 -6.59 -7.07
CA LEU A 195 13.22 -7.11 -8.38
C LEU A 195 14.45 -7.33 -9.29
N PHE A 196 15.46 -6.47 -9.19
CA PHE A 196 16.55 -6.43 -10.14
C PHE A 196 17.89 -6.90 -9.57
N LEU A 197 18.07 -6.91 -8.24
CA LEU A 197 19.30 -7.43 -7.65
C LEU A 197 19.19 -8.95 -7.43
N PRO A 198 20.29 -9.70 -7.65
CA PRO A 198 20.31 -11.10 -7.30
C PRO A 198 20.22 -11.28 -5.77
N PRO A 199 19.67 -12.39 -5.27
CA PRO A 199 19.64 -12.68 -3.86
C PRO A 199 21.06 -12.64 -3.25
N VAL A 200 21.23 -11.83 -2.20
CA VAL A 200 22.54 -11.69 -1.53
C VAL A 200 22.87 -12.98 -0.76
N ARG A 201 24.04 -13.56 -1.04
CA ARG A 201 24.54 -14.75 -0.33
C ARG A 201 25.64 -14.35 0.65
N GLY A 202 25.24 -14.08 1.90
CA GLY A 202 26.18 -13.72 2.97
C GLY A 202 26.13 -12.22 3.33
N ASN A 203 27.09 -11.79 4.17
CA ASN A 203 27.13 -10.45 4.77
C ASN A 203 28.37 -9.63 4.36
N ARG A 204 29.10 -10.07 3.35
CA ARG A 204 30.27 -9.34 2.84
C ARG A 204 29.85 -8.29 1.82
N VAL A 205 30.21 -7.04 2.08
CA VAL A 205 29.89 -5.87 1.23
C VAL A 205 31.20 -5.29 0.70
N ALA A 206 31.28 -5.07 -0.62
CA ALA A 206 32.33 -4.29 -1.23
C ALA A 206 31.78 -2.90 -1.59
N ILE A 207 32.52 -1.86 -1.26
CA ILE A 207 32.19 -0.47 -1.60
C ILE A 207 33.16 -0.02 -2.68
N ALA A 208 32.64 0.28 -3.87
CA ALA A 208 33.38 0.91 -4.95
C ALA A 208 32.83 2.33 -5.17
N GLY A 209 33.68 3.33 -5.18
CA GLY A 209 33.25 4.72 -5.32
C GLY A 209 34.37 5.65 -5.72
N GLY A 210 34.03 6.92 -6.02
CA GLY A 210 34.94 7.98 -6.36
C GLY A 210 35.82 8.48 -5.19
N PRO A 211 36.31 9.72 -5.23
CA PRO A 211 37.26 10.28 -4.24
C PRO A 211 36.79 10.11 -2.80
N GLY A 212 37.77 9.98 -1.87
CA GLY A 212 37.52 9.59 -0.46
C GLY A 212 36.51 10.44 0.33
N GLY A 213 36.28 11.71 -0.03
CA GLY A 213 35.26 12.56 0.60
C GLY A 213 33.81 12.08 0.41
N GLN A 214 33.51 11.39 -0.68
CA GLN A 214 32.17 10.84 -0.95
C GLN A 214 31.89 9.54 -0.19
N ARG A 215 32.90 8.92 0.42
CA ARG A 215 32.77 7.68 1.20
C ARG A 215 32.32 7.90 2.64
N CYS A 216 32.49 9.13 3.16
CA CYS A 216 32.17 9.45 4.55
C CYS A 216 30.73 9.95 4.77
N GLU A 217 29.96 10.21 3.72
CA GLU A 217 28.60 10.79 3.80
C GLU A 217 27.46 9.74 3.82
N ARG A 218 27.79 8.44 3.82
CA ARG A 218 26.78 7.38 3.92
C ARG A 218 27.02 6.53 5.17
N PRO A 219 26.01 6.44 6.06
CA PRO A 219 26.04 5.58 7.23
C PRO A 219 26.11 4.10 6.89
#